data_ed007e29ed34540d4aeebe98ab327c5c
#
_entry.id   ed007e29ed34540d4aeebe98ab327c5c
#
_cell.length_a   1.000
_cell.length_b   1.000
_cell.length_c   1.000
_cell.angle_alpha   90.00
_cell.angle_beta   90.00
_cell.angle_gamma   90.00
#
_symmetry.space_group_name_H-M   'P 1'
#
loop_
_entity.id
_entity.type
_entity.pdbx_description
1 polymer ?
#
loop_
_entity_poly.entity_id
_entity_poly.type
_entity_poly.pdbx_seq_one_letter_code
_entity_poly.pdbx_strand_id
1 'polypeptide(L)'
;MSRNNYTFTSESVSEGHPDKVCDRISDAILDALLSEEPEARVAAETFATTNRVVIGGEIGLSDQAKLNDYMGRIDQIARDCIRDIGYEQDKFHYATCEITNLLHEQSAHIAQGVDASGDKEEGAGDQGIMFGFATNETPAYMPAPIQYAHAILRRLAEVRKDGTEPALGPDAKSQLSLSYENGRPVSVRSLVLSTQHLDADLTSDDIRAIVAPYITEVLPDGWLTEVTEWHVNPTGKFVIGGPDGDAGLTGRKIIVDTYGGAAPHGGGAFSGKDPTKVDRSAAYAARYLAKNIVAAGLADRATLQLSYAIGVSRPLSIYVDTHGTGQVANAAIEGAVARVMDLTPRGIREHLQLNRPIYQRTAAYGHFGREPDADGGFSWEKTDLVEALKAAL
;
A
#
# COMPACT_ATOMS: atom_id res chain seq x y z
N MET A 1 -30.64 1.97 8.16
CA MET A 1 -30.45 3.39 8.49
C MET A 1 -28.96 3.64 8.60
N SER A 2 -28.38 4.51 7.77
CA SER A 2 -26.97 4.91 7.92
C SER A 2 -26.81 5.64 9.24
N ARG A 3 -25.75 5.32 10.00
CA ARG A 3 -25.38 6.08 11.19
C ARG A 3 -24.92 7.47 10.73
N ASN A 4 -25.59 8.54 11.17
CA ASN A 4 -25.20 9.90 10.80
C ASN A 4 -24.06 10.43 11.67
N ASN A 5 -24.00 10.03 12.95
CA ASN A 5 -22.99 10.45 13.89
C ASN A 5 -22.32 9.22 14.51
N TYR A 6 -21.00 9.13 14.39
CA TYR A 6 -20.21 7.99 14.87
C TYR A 6 -18.73 8.37 15.00
N THR A 7 -17.97 7.53 15.65
CA THR A 7 -16.49 7.59 15.61
C THR A 7 -15.98 6.44 14.76
N PHE A 8 -15.02 6.72 13.88
CA PHE A 8 -14.35 5.70 13.09
C PHE A 8 -12.84 5.84 13.24
N THR A 9 -12.16 4.69 13.33
CA THR A 9 -10.73 4.63 13.63
C THR A 9 -10.00 3.84 12.55
N SER A 10 -8.85 4.36 12.13
CA SER A 10 -7.87 3.62 11.32
C SER A 10 -6.48 3.79 11.90
N GLU A 11 -5.60 2.85 11.55
CA GLU A 11 -4.20 2.90 11.94
C GLU A 11 -3.28 2.82 10.72
N SER A 12 -2.07 3.35 10.88
CA SER A 12 -0.97 3.24 9.93
C SER A 12 0.32 2.88 10.63
N VAL A 13 1.27 2.34 9.88
CA VAL A 13 2.62 2.06 10.36
C VAL A 13 3.66 2.63 9.40
N SER A 14 4.81 3.02 9.95
CA SER A 14 5.91 3.62 9.18
C SER A 14 6.67 2.60 8.34
N GLU A 15 7.54 3.10 7.46
CA GLU A 15 8.45 2.28 6.64
C GLU A 15 9.40 1.40 7.48
N GLY A 16 9.68 1.80 8.72
CA GLY A 16 10.53 1.05 9.66
C GLY A 16 9.78 0.03 10.51
N HIS A 17 8.46 -0.05 10.46
CA HIS A 17 7.73 -1.13 11.10
C HIS A 17 8.18 -2.49 10.55
N PRO A 18 8.36 -3.55 11.38
CA PRO A 18 8.92 -4.83 10.94
C PRO A 18 8.29 -5.39 9.67
N ASP A 19 6.95 -5.41 9.59
CA ASP A 19 6.24 -5.90 8.40
C ASP A 19 6.50 -4.99 7.18
N LYS A 20 6.63 -3.67 7.38
CA LYS A 20 6.90 -2.74 6.27
C LYS A 20 8.35 -2.76 5.81
N VAL A 21 9.30 -3.07 6.68
CA VAL A 21 10.67 -3.41 6.28
C VAL A 21 10.65 -4.57 5.29
N CYS A 22 9.88 -5.63 5.60
CA CYS A 22 9.73 -6.79 4.72
C CYS A 22 9.06 -6.44 3.40
N ASP A 23 7.97 -5.69 3.41
CA ASP A 23 7.28 -5.22 2.21
C ASP A 23 8.21 -4.40 1.33
N ARG A 24 8.99 -3.48 1.90
CA ARG A 24 9.94 -2.65 1.17
C ARG A 24 11.08 -3.44 0.54
N ILE A 25 11.63 -4.43 1.24
CA ILE A 25 12.68 -5.31 0.69
C ILE A 25 12.10 -6.12 -0.48
N SER A 26 10.92 -6.70 -0.32
CA SER A 26 10.27 -7.50 -1.37
C SER A 26 9.98 -6.66 -2.62
N ASP A 27 9.51 -5.43 -2.47
CA ASP A 27 9.28 -4.51 -3.60
C ASP A 27 10.57 -3.91 -4.17
N ALA A 28 11.64 -3.76 -3.38
CA ALA A 28 12.95 -3.37 -3.90
C ALA A 28 13.53 -4.46 -4.84
N ILE A 29 13.34 -5.73 -4.49
CA ILE A 29 13.72 -6.86 -5.34
C ILE A 29 12.89 -6.85 -6.63
N LEU A 30 11.59 -6.65 -6.54
CA LEU A 30 10.71 -6.52 -7.69
C LEU A 30 11.16 -5.39 -8.62
N ASP A 31 11.40 -4.20 -8.11
CA ASP A 31 11.80 -3.04 -8.90
C ASP A 31 13.16 -3.25 -9.58
N ALA A 32 14.10 -3.89 -8.89
CA ALA A 32 15.40 -4.24 -9.48
C ALA A 32 15.25 -5.17 -10.70
N LEU A 33 14.37 -6.18 -10.61
CA LEU A 33 14.11 -7.11 -11.71
C LEU A 33 13.34 -6.43 -12.87
N LEU A 34 12.32 -5.64 -12.58
CA LEU A 34 11.55 -4.89 -13.60
C LEU A 34 12.39 -3.82 -14.31
N SER A 35 13.44 -3.31 -13.67
CA SER A 35 14.38 -2.37 -14.30
C SER A 35 15.18 -3.00 -15.43
N GLU A 36 15.44 -4.32 -15.35
CA GLU A 36 16.16 -5.08 -16.37
C GLU A 36 15.23 -5.68 -17.41
N GLU A 37 14.11 -6.16 -16.96
CA GLU A 37 13.12 -6.83 -17.81
C GLU A 37 11.69 -6.47 -17.36
N PRO A 38 10.95 -5.66 -18.13
CA PRO A 38 9.58 -5.27 -17.77
C PRO A 38 8.59 -6.44 -17.61
N GLU A 39 8.91 -7.60 -18.22
CA GLU A 39 8.11 -8.83 -18.12
C GLU A 39 8.65 -9.82 -17.08
N ALA A 40 9.57 -9.37 -16.19
CA ALA A 40 10.09 -10.21 -15.11
C ALA A 40 8.96 -10.78 -14.25
N ARG A 41 9.11 -12.03 -13.83
CA ARG A 41 8.19 -12.73 -12.94
C ARG A 41 8.78 -12.73 -11.54
N VAL A 42 8.02 -12.23 -10.56
CA VAL A 42 8.48 -12.11 -9.19
C VAL A 42 7.35 -12.45 -8.22
N ALA A 43 7.68 -13.33 -7.28
CA ALA A 43 6.90 -13.61 -6.09
C ALA A 43 7.91 -13.74 -4.93
N ALA A 44 8.31 -12.59 -4.36
CA ALA A 44 9.33 -12.54 -3.31
C ALA A 44 8.70 -12.17 -1.97
N GLU A 45 8.90 -13.02 -0.98
CA GLU A 45 8.46 -12.81 0.39
C GLU A 45 9.66 -12.68 1.31
N THR A 46 9.57 -11.77 2.26
CA THR A 46 10.62 -11.47 3.22
C THR A 46 10.12 -11.69 4.64
N PHE A 47 10.94 -12.34 5.45
CA PHE A 47 10.79 -12.42 6.90
C PHE A 47 11.98 -11.70 7.54
N ALA A 48 11.73 -10.86 8.53
CA ALA A 48 12.76 -10.16 9.28
C ALA A 48 12.56 -10.32 10.81
N THR A 49 13.65 -10.48 11.52
CA THR A 49 13.69 -10.59 12.97
C THR A 49 15.03 -10.06 13.48
N THR A 50 15.32 -10.17 14.79
CA THR A 50 16.58 -9.76 15.40
C THR A 50 17.78 -10.24 14.58
N ASN A 51 18.54 -9.29 14.05
CA ASN A 51 19.78 -9.47 13.28
C ASN A 51 19.66 -10.41 12.05
N ARG A 52 18.45 -10.68 11.55
CA ARG A 52 18.26 -11.62 10.44
C ARG A 52 17.13 -11.21 9.48
N VAL A 53 17.42 -11.39 8.19
CA VAL A 53 16.43 -11.31 7.10
C VAL A 53 16.49 -12.59 6.29
N VAL A 54 15.35 -13.19 6.02
CA VAL A 54 15.19 -14.36 5.14
C VAL A 54 14.28 -13.96 3.99
N ILE A 55 14.76 -14.19 2.77
CA ILE A 55 14.04 -13.85 1.53
C ILE A 55 13.80 -15.16 0.79
N GLY A 56 12.54 -15.45 0.49
CA GLY A 56 12.14 -16.68 -0.22
C GLY A 56 11.13 -16.39 -1.31
N GLY A 57 10.85 -17.39 -2.13
CA GLY A 57 9.92 -17.28 -3.24
C GLY A 57 10.54 -17.56 -4.59
N GLU A 58 9.92 -17.05 -5.65
CA GLU A 58 10.25 -17.38 -7.02
C GLU A 58 10.51 -16.14 -7.85
N ILE A 59 11.54 -16.17 -8.68
CA ILE A 59 11.85 -15.11 -9.65
C ILE A 59 12.14 -15.71 -11.03
N GLY A 60 11.86 -14.98 -12.10
CA GLY A 60 12.10 -15.39 -13.46
C GLY A 60 12.44 -14.23 -14.38
N LEU A 61 13.50 -14.41 -15.16
CA LEU A 61 13.88 -13.56 -16.29
C LEU A 61 14.00 -14.44 -17.53
N SER A 62 13.88 -13.84 -18.72
CA SER A 62 14.06 -14.53 -19.98
C SER A 62 15.53 -14.96 -20.22
N ASP A 63 16.50 -14.26 -19.62
CA ASP A 63 17.94 -14.51 -19.72
C ASP A 63 18.48 -15.13 -18.42
N GLN A 64 18.90 -16.39 -18.49
CA GLN A 64 19.45 -17.15 -17.36
C GLN A 64 20.75 -16.55 -16.80
N ALA A 65 21.59 -15.94 -17.63
CA ALA A 65 22.82 -15.31 -17.15
C ALA A 65 22.52 -14.07 -16.33
N LYS A 66 21.54 -13.28 -16.75
CA LYS A 66 21.03 -12.14 -15.97
C LYS A 66 20.39 -12.60 -14.66
N LEU A 67 19.59 -13.66 -14.67
CA LEU A 67 18.98 -14.21 -13.46
C LEU A 67 20.04 -14.58 -12.42
N ASN A 68 21.10 -15.26 -12.83
CA ASN A 68 22.20 -15.64 -11.93
C ASN A 68 22.94 -14.42 -11.36
N ASP A 69 23.15 -13.36 -12.15
CA ASP A 69 23.74 -12.11 -11.67
C ASP A 69 22.83 -11.47 -10.60
N TYR A 70 21.51 -11.40 -10.86
CA TYR A 70 20.56 -10.88 -9.89
C TYR A 70 20.52 -11.65 -8.59
N MET A 71 20.54 -12.97 -8.65
CA MET A 71 20.59 -13.83 -7.46
C MET A 71 21.79 -13.49 -6.57
N GLY A 72 22.92 -13.10 -7.17
CA GLY A 72 24.12 -12.63 -6.45
C GLY A 72 23.97 -11.24 -5.84
N ARG A 73 23.01 -10.41 -6.30
CA ARG A 73 22.80 -9.02 -5.85
C ARG A 73 21.71 -8.86 -4.80
N ILE A 74 20.91 -9.90 -4.54
CA ILE A 74 19.76 -9.83 -3.62
C ILE A 74 20.16 -9.36 -2.21
N ASP A 75 21.29 -9.84 -1.69
CA ASP A 75 21.83 -9.40 -0.39
C ASP A 75 22.05 -7.88 -0.37
N GLN A 76 22.69 -7.34 -1.41
CA GLN A 76 22.97 -5.91 -1.48
C GLN A 76 21.69 -5.07 -1.66
N ILE A 77 20.71 -5.53 -2.45
CA ILE A 77 19.42 -4.86 -2.62
C ILE A 77 18.70 -4.75 -1.27
N ALA A 78 18.67 -5.83 -0.50
CA ALA A 78 18.06 -5.81 0.83
C ALA A 78 18.80 -4.86 1.79
N ARG A 79 20.14 -4.86 1.81
CA ARG A 79 20.96 -3.94 2.64
C ARG A 79 20.72 -2.48 2.28
N ASP A 80 20.66 -2.16 0.99
CA ASP A 80 20.42 -0.80 0.51
C ASP A 80 19.02 -0.32 0.92
N CYS A 81 18.02 -1.20 0.89
CA CYS A 81 16.67 -0.93 1.39
C CYS A 81 16.67 -0.65 2.91
N ILE A 82 17.33 -1.51 3.71
CA ILE A 82 17.43 -1.35 5.17
C ILE A 82 18.16 -0.04 5.52
N ARG A 83 19.22 0.31 4.76
CA ARG A 83 19.95 1.58 4.91
C ARG A 83 19.06 2.78 4.60
N ASP A 84 18.29 2.75 3.51
CA ASP A 84 17.36 3.82 3.14
C ASP A 84 16.26 4.03 4.20
N ILE A 85 15.78 2.96 4.83
CA ILE A 85 14.87 3.03 5.98
C ILE A 85 15.53 3.72 7.17
N GLY A 86 16.84 3.55 7.36
CA GLY A 86 17.64 4.18 8.41
C GLY A 86 17.93 3.27 9.61
N TYR A 87 18.02 1.96 9.40
CA TYR A 87 18.37 1.03 10.48
C TYR A 87 19.88 0.88 10.65
N GLU A 88 20.38 1.43 11.77
CA GLU A 88 21.77 1.36 12.26
C GLU A 88 21.82 0.96 13.76
N GLN A 89 20.80 0.24 14.26
CA GLN A 89 20.79 -0.19 15.64
C GLN A 89 21.54 -1.53 15.85
N ASP A 90 22.00 -1.78 17.07
CA ASP A 90 22.94 -2.86 17.41
C ASP A 90 22.52 -4.24 16.87
N LYS A 91 21.24 -4.61 17.02
CA LYS A 91 20.72 -5.91 16.61
C LYS A 91 19.85 -5.87 15.34
N PHE A 92 19.86 -4.78 14.61
CA PHE A 92 19.30 -4.69 13.27
C PHE A 92 19.97 -3.53 12.51
N HIS A 93 21.03 -3.86 11.77
CA HIS A 93 21.86 -2.87 11.09
C HIS A 93 22.08 -3.28 9.64
N TYR A 94 21.93 -2.35 8.68
CA TYR A 94 22.01 -2.63 7.25
C TYR A 94 23.33 -3.32 6.84
N ALA A 95 24.46 -3.01 7.51
CA ALA A 95 25.77 -3.56 7.16
C ALA A 95 26.05 -4.94 7.79
N THR A 96 25.43 -5.29 8.91
CA THR A 96 25.82 -6.44 9.72
C THR A 96 24.73 -7.50 9.91
N CYS A 97 23.46 -7.21 9.65
CA CYS A 97 22.41 -8.22 9.76
C CYS A 97 22.68 -9.38 8.78
N GLU A 98 22.33 -10.59 9.20
CA GLU A 98 22.43 -11.78 8.37
C GLU A 98 21.30 -11.79 7.35
N ILE A 99 21.64 -11.91 6.07
CA ILE A 99 20.66 -12.04 4.97
C ILE A 99 20.76 -13.44 4.38
N THR A 100 19.65 -14.18 4.41
CA THR A 100 19.55 -15.52 3.83
C THR A 100 18.66 -15.44 2.59
N ASN A 101 19.26 -15.64 1.41
CA ASN A 101 18.55 -15.70 0.14
C ASN A 101 18.16 -17.16 -0.18
N LEU A 102 16.85 -17.42 -0.22
CA LEU A 102 16.23 -18.70 -0.58
C LEU A 102 15.38 -18.58 -1.84
N LEU A 103 15.51 -17.48 -2.58
CA LEU A 103 14.83 -17.33 -3.86
C LEU A 103 15.32 -18.40 -4.84
N HIS A 104 14.41 -18.89 -5.64
CA HIS A 104 14.71 -19.85 -6.71
C HIS A 104 14.02 -19.46 -8.01
N GLU A 105 14.42 -20.11 -9.10
CA GLU A 105 13.84 -19.89 -10.42
C GLU A 105 12.40 -20.38 -10.48
N GLN A 106 11.53 -19.60 -11.11
CA GLN A 106 10.13 -19.98 -11.30
C GLN A 106 10.00 -21.22 -12.18
N SER A 107 9.18 -22.17 -11.76
CA SER A 107 8.91 -23.41 -12.50
C SER A 107 8.26 -23.11 -13.86
N ALA A 108 8.78 -23.71 -14.92
CA ALA A 108 8.26 -23.61 -16.29
C ALA A 108 6.79 -24.08 -16.43
N HIS A 109 6.29 -24.91 -15.52
CA HIS A 109 4.91 -25.39 -15.53
C HIS A 109 3.89 -24.32 -15.13
N ILE A 110 4.27 -23.38 -14.26
CA ILE A 110 3.39 -22.27 -13.86
C ILE A 110 3.23 -21.29 -15.02
N ALA A 111 4.31 -21.02 -15.75
CA ALA A 111 4.31 -20.15 -16.92
C ALA A 111 3.35 -20.66 -18.02
N GLN A 112 3.33 -21.98 -18.29
CA GLN A 112 2.47 -22.57 -19.34
C GLN A 112 0.96 -22.40 -19.10
N GLY A 113 0.52 -22.33 -17.84
CA GLY A 113 -0.91 -22.18 -17.48
C GLY A 113 -1.44 -20.76 -17.69
N VAL A 114 -0.54 -19.77 -17.63
CA VAL A 114 -0.87 -18.33 -17.55
C VAL A 114 -0.53 -17.60 -18.85
N ASP A 115 0.60 -17.96 -19.49
CA ASP A 115 1.11 -17.25 -20.65
C ASP A 115 0.23 -17.44 -21.90
N ALA A 116 0.14 -16.38 -22.70
CA ALA A 116 -0.54 -16.42 -23.99
C ALA A 116 0.17 -17.42 -24.92
N SER A 117 -0.56 -18.35 -25.52
CA SER A 117 -0.03 -19.28 -26.52
C SER A 117 -1.03 -19.50 -27.64
N GLY A 118 -0.63 -19.21 -28.89
CA GLY A 118 -1.52 -19.29 -30.04
C GLY A 118 -2.68 -18.28 -29.92
N ASP A 119 -3.92 -18.75 -30.05
CA ASP A 119 -5.14 -17.95 -29.93
C ASP A 119 -5.62 -17.75 -28.48
N LYS A 120 -4.89 -18.27 -27.46
CA LYS A 120 -5.25 -18.14 -26.06
C LYS A 120 -4.75 -16.80 -25.50
N GLU A 121 -5.67 -15.96 -25.03
CA GLU A 121 -5.34 -14.77 -24.25
C GLU A 121 -4.68 -15.14 -22.91
N GLU A 122 -3.83 -14.27 -22.39
CA GLU A 122 -3.26 -14.40 -21.06
C GLU A 122 -4.36 -14.45 -20.00
N GLY A 123 -4.38 -15.52 -19.21
CA GLY A 123 -5.34 -15.71 -18.13
C GLY A 123 -4.80 -15.18 -16.79
N ALA A 124 -5.69 -15.02 -15.81
CA ALA A 124 -5.28 -14.72 -14.45
C ALA A 124 -4.39 -15.84 -13.88
N GLY A 125 -3.31 -15.47 -13.21
CA GLY A 125 -2.36 -16.41 -12.60
C GLY A 125 -2.90 -17.14 -11.39
N ASP A 126 -3.98 -16.62 -10.79
CA ASP A 126 -4.67 -17.23 -9.66
C ASP A 126 -6.15 -16.84 -9.66
N GLN A 127 -6.92 -17.53 -8.84
CA GLN A 127 -8.27 -17.10 -8.47
C GLN A 127 -8.18 -16.00 -7.40
N GLY A 128 -9.19 -15.12 -7.35
CA GLY A 128 -9.25 -14.13 -6.27
C GLY A 128 -10.40 -13.14 -6.41
N ILE A 129 -10.60 -12.39 -5.34
CA ILE A 129 -11.49 -11.22 -5.30
C ILE A 129 -10.69 -10.00 -4.88
N MET A 130 -10.87 -8.91 -5.58
CA MET A 130 -10.18 -7.64 -5.32
C MET A 130 -11.18 -6.53 -5.15
N PHE A 131 -10.92 -5.65 -4.19
CA PHE A 131 -11.80 -4.53 -3.89
C PHE A 131 -11.14 -3.19 -4.19
N GLY A 132 -11.92 -2.30 -4.80
CA GLY A 132 -11.66 -0.89 -4.90
C GLY A 132 -12.63 -0.10 -4.05
N PHE A 133 -12.17 1.01 -3.48
CA PHE A 133 -13.01 1.91 -2.73
C PHE A 133 -12.60 3.37 -2.98
N ALA A 134 -13.60 4.25 -2.98
CA ALA A 134 -13.39 5.69 -2.95
C ALA A 134 -14.54 6.37 -2.20
N THR A 135 -14.23 7.52 -1.61
CA THR A 135 -15.20 8.38 -0.92
C THR A 135 -14.75 9.85 -1.05
N ASN A 136 -15.70 10.78 -1.12
CA ASN A 136 -15.40 12.20 -1.22
C ASN A 136 -15.08 12.86 0.13
N GLU A 137 -14.57 12.10 1.11
CA GLU A 137 -14.20 12.59 2.44
C GLU A 137 -12.92 13.43 2.42
N THR A 138 -12.00 13.11 1.51
CA THR A 138 -10.72 13.81 1.35
C THR A 138 -10.47 14.15 -0.12
N PRO A 139 -9.60 15.13 -0.45
CA PRO A 139 -9.21 15.42 -1.83
C PRO A 139 -8.63 14.22 -2.59
N ALA A 140 -7.99 13.28 -1.86
CA ALA A 140 -7.46 12.03 -2.43
C ALA A 140 -8.54 10.97 -2.69
N TYR A 141 -9.80 11.24 -2.37
CA TYR A 141 -10.91 10.27 -2.44
C TYR A 141 -10.67 9.04 -1.55
N MET A 142 -10.05 9.24 -0.40
CA MET A 142 -9.79 8.21 0.61
C MET A 142 -10.61 8.43 1.88
N PRO A 143 -10.84 7.37 2.68
CA PRO A 143 -11.34 7.54 4.04
C PRO A 143 -10.38 8.39 4.87
N ALA A 144 -10.92 9.41 5.53
CA ALA A 144 -10.11 10.39 6.25
C ALA A 144 -9.22 9.78 7.36
N PRO A 145 -9.67 8.82 8.18
CA PRO A 145 -8.83 8.28 9.26
C PRO A 145 -7.54 7.64 8.76
N ILE A 146 -7.61 6.79 7.71
CA ILE A 146 -6.40 6.15 7.16
C ILE A 146 -5.52 7.15 6.41
N GLN A 147 -6.12 8.07 5.64
CA GLN A 147 -5.38 9.07 4.88
C GLN A 147 -4.51 9.94 5.79
N TYR A 148 -5.07 10.42 6.89
CA TYR A 148 -4.34 11.26 7.84
C TYR A 148 -3.40 10.46 8.75
N ALA A 149 -3.73 9.21 9.09
CA ALA A 149 -2.79 8.33 9.79
C ALA A 149 -1.51 8.09 8.96
N HIS A 150 -1.63 7.88 7.64
CA HIS A 150 -0.49 7.83 6.73
C HIS A 150 0.27 9.16 6.64
N ALA A 151 -0.45 10.27 6.50
CA ALA A 151 0.15 11.60 6.37
C ALA A 151 1.01 11.96 7.58
N ILE A 152 0.55 11.67 8.80
CA ILE A 152 1.32 11.88 10.03
C ILE A 152 2.65 11.11 9.98
N LEU A 153 2.62 9.81 9.71
CA LEU A 153 3.84 8.99 9.71
C LEU A 153 4.79 9.36 8.57
N ARG A 154 4.27 9.70 7.39
CA ARG A 154 5.08 10.17 6.28
C ARG A 154 5.80 11.47 6.63
N ARG A 155 5.08 12.44 7.24
CA ARG A 155 5.70 13.69 7.67
C ARG A 155 6.79 13.49 8.71
N LEU A 156 6.57 12.60 9.68
CA LEU A 156 7.58 12.25 10.68
C LEU A 156 8.80 11.56 10.05
N ALA A 157 8.60 10.71 9.04
CA ALA A 157 9.70 10.09 8.31
C ALA A 157 10.50 11.12 7.48
N GLU A 158 9.85 12.11 6.88
CA GLU A 158 10.51 13.21 6.16
C GLU A 158 11.44 13.99 7.07
N VAL A 159 10.96 14.50 8.22
CA VAL A 159 11.76 15.29 9.17
C VAL A 159 12.85 14.48 9.87
N ARG A 160 12.66 13.17 10.00
CA ARG A 160 13.71 12.25 10.47
C ARG A 160 14.82 12.13 9.43
N LYS A 161 14.46 11.85 8.16
CA LYS A 161 15.43 11.60 7.07
C LYS A 161 16.20 12.85 6.65
N ASP A 162 15.60 14.03 6.72
CA ASP A 162 16.29 15.29 6.40
C ASP A 162 17.13 15.82 7.57
N GLY A 163 17.08 15.16 8.75
CA GLY A 163 17.85 15.51 9.93
C GLY A 163 17.27 16.64 10.76
N THR A 164 16.07 17.12 10.45
CA THR A 164 15.35 18.12 11.26
C THR A 164 15.05 17.58 12.67
N GLU A 165 14.60 16.31 12.73
CA GLU A 165 14.30 15.62 13.99
C GLU A 165 15.16 14.35 14.17
N PRO A 166 16.44 14.48 14.49
CA PRO A 166 17.37 13.36 14.59
C PRO A 166 17.09 12.44 15.79
N ALA A 167 16.23 12.87 16.72
CA ALA A 167 15.84 12.06 17.87
C ALA A 167 14.85 10.93 17.49
N LEU A 168 14.18 11.01 16.35
CA LEU A 168 13.21 10.00 15.92
C LEU A 168 13.90 8.80 15.27
N GLY A 169 13.42 7.59 15.60
CA GLY A 169 13.80 6.35 14.92
C GLY A 169 12.85 5.99 13.78
N PRO A 170 13.19 4.95 12.98
CA PRO A 170 12.42 4.59 11.79
C PRO A 170 11.08 3.89 12.09
N ASP A 171 10.90 3.23 13.24
CA ASP A 171 9.67 2.51 13.58
C ASP A 171 8.66 3.42 14.25
N ALA A 172 7.45 3.46 13.69
CA ALA A 172 6.33 4.20 14.29
C ALA A 172 4.98 3.62 13.86
N LYS A 173 3.98 3.86 14.72
CA LYS A 173 2.56 3.54 14.47
C LYS A 173 1.71 4.74 14.82
N SER A 174 0.74 5.07 13.97
CA SER A 174 -0.28 6.08 14.25
C SER A 174 -1.67 5.46 14.19
N GLN A 175 -2.54 5.84 15.10
CA GLN A 175 -3.96 5.48 15.06
C GLN A 175 -4.77 6.76 15.25
N LEU A 176 -5.73 6.97 14.36
CA LEU A 176 -6.54 8.17 14.36
C LEU A 176 -8.03 7.82 14.44
N SER A 177 -8.69 8.31 15.49
CA SER A 177 -10.13 8.19 15.66
C SER A 177 -10.77 9.53 15.34
N LEU A 178 -11.61 9.58 14.29
CA LEU A 178 -12.32 10.77 13.87
C LEU A 178 -13.79 10.72 14.27
N SER A 179 -14.30 11.85 14.71
CA SER A 179 -15.74 12.06 14.91
C SER A 179 -16.37 12.40 13.56
N TYR A 180 -17.50 11.77 13.27
CA TYR A 180 -18.31 11.98 12.07
C TYR A 180 -19.63 12.60 12.46
N GLU A 181 -20.04 13.65 11.75
CA GLU A 181 -21.36 14.26 11.83
C GLU A 181 -21.99 14.25 10.43
N ASN A 182 -23.24 13.80 10.34
CA ASN A 182 -23.94 13.65 9.06
C ASN A 182 -23.14 12.90 8.00
N GLY A 183 -22.34 11.89 8.44
CA GLY A 183 -21.51 11.06 7.56
C GLY A 183 -20.23 11.74 7.07
N ARG A 184 -19.86 12.93 7.61
CA ARG A 184 -18.61 13.64 7.27
C ARG A 184 -17.67 13.68 8.47
N PRO A 185 -16.37 13.51 8.29
CA PRO A 185 -15.40 13.68 9.37
C PRO A 185 -15.29 15.14 9.75
N VAL A 186 -15.30 15.45 11.06
CA VAL A 186 -15.34 16.84 11.57
C VAL A 186 -14.23 17.17 12.56
N SER A 187 -13.72 16.19 13.31
CA SER A 187 -12.67 16.44 14.30
C SER A 187 -11.95 15.16 14.72
N VAL A 188 -10.77 15.32 15.28
CA VAL A 188 -10.00 14.24 15.92
C VAL A 188 -10.51 14.03 17.34
N ARG A 189 -11.09 12.86 17.61
CA ARG A 189 -11.47 12.44 18.95
C ARG A 189 -10.26 11.96 19.75
N SER A 190 -9.46 11.06 19.17
CA SER A 190 -8.23 10.59 19.79
C SER A 190 -7.15 10.29 18.75
N LEU A 191 -5.92 10.50 19.17
CA LEU A 191 -4.71 10.20 18.41
C LEU A 191 -3.78 9.36 19.28
N VAL A 192 -3.39 8.18 18.77
CA VAL A 192 -2.34 7.35 19.36
C VAL A 192 -1.15 7.38 18.43
N LEU A 193 0.02 7.73 18.95
CA LEU A 193 1.30 7.66 18.26
C LEU A 193 2.29 6.88 19.11
N SER A 194 2.81 5.79 18.58
CA SER A 194 3.98 5.10 19.12
C SER A 194 5.11 5.32 18.14
N THR A 195 6.15 6.04 18.55
CA THR A 195 7.29 6.34 17.67
C THR A 195 8.61 6.02 18.36
N GLN A 196 9.48 5.33 17.66
CA GLN A 196 10.81 5.02 18.13
C GLN A 196 11.61 6.33 18.31
N HIS A 197 12.39 6.39 19.37
CA HIS A 197 13.31 7.49 19.66
C HIS A 197 14.70 6.95 20.00
N LEU A 198 15.75 7.65 19.59
CA LEU A 198 17.13 7.19 19.70
C LEU A 198 17.76 7.55 21.05
N ASP A 199 17.25 8.58 21.73
CA ASP A 199 17.69 8.98 23.06
C ASP A 199 16.79 8.35 24.13
N ALA A 200 17.39 7.48 24.96
CA ALA A 200 16.68 6.75 26.02
C ALA A 200 16.21 7.62 27.21
N ASP A 201 16.68 8.87 27.29
CA ASP A 201 16.33 9.76 28.38
C ASP A 201 15.08 10.62 28.06
N LEU A 202 14.62 10.63 26.80
CA LEU A 202 13.38 11.31 26.41
C LEU A 202 12.16 10.64 27.02
N THR A 203 11.29 11.48 27.58
CA THR A 203 9.99 11.09 28.12
C THR A 203 8.90 11.13 27.05
N SER A 204 7.72 10.54 27.33
CA SER A 204 6.56 10.65 26.46
C SER A 204 6.12 12.11 26.20
N ASP A 205 6.27 12.98 27.19
CA ASP A 205 5.96 14.41 27.05
C ASP A 205 6.96 15.14 26.15
N ASP A 206 8.26 14.79 26.23
CA ASP A 206 9.28 15.31 25.31
C ASP A 206 9.00 14.88 23.87
N ILE A 207 8.71 13.60 23.66
CA ILE A 207 8.35 13.07 22.33
C ILE A 207 7.08 13.76 21.83
N ARG A 208 6.07 13.96 22.66
CA ARG A 208 4.86 14.70 22.30
C ARG A 208 5.19 16.13 21.86
N ALA A 209 6.06 16.82 22.57
CA ALA A 209 6.47 18.18 22.22
C ALA A 209 7.18 18.23 20.85
N ILE A 210 8.00 17.21 20.51
CA ILE A 210 8.68 17.07 19.23
C ILE A 210 7.67 16.86 18.09
N VAL A 211 6.73 15.91 18.24
CA VAL A 211 5.88 15.47 17.12
C VAL A 211 4.63 16.32 16.90
N ALA A 212 4.14 17.02 17.93
CA ALA A 212 2.87 17.77 17.87
C ALA A 212 2.81 18.85 16.76
N PRO A 213 3.87 19.64 16.47
CA PRO A 213 3.86 20.57 15.36
C PRO A 213 3.61 19.91 14.00
N TYR A 214 4.27 18.79 13.72
CA TYR A 214 4.14 18.06 12.46
C TYR A 214 2.79 17.37 12.30
N ILE A 215 2.20 16.90 13.40
CA ILE A 215 0.84 16.35 13.41
C ILE A 215 -0.18 17.44 13.10
N THR A 216 0.01 18.62 13.72
CA THR A 216 -0.87 19.78 13.48
C THR A 216 -0.79 20.27 12.04
N GLU A 217 0.40 20.26 11.44
CA GLU A 217 0.63 20.66 10.05
C GLU A 217 -0.16 19.82 9.03
N VAL A 218 -0.31 18.53 9.28
CA VAL A 218 -0.94 17.61 8.31
C VAL A 218 -2.43 17.42 8.50
N LEU A 219 -2.98 17.80 9.64
CA LEU A 219 -4.40 17.68 9.91
C LEU A 219 -5.15 18.95 9.46
N PRO A 220 -6.42 18.83 9.01
CA PRO A 220 -7.21 20.01 8.68
C PRO A 220 -7.36 20.98 9.85
N ASP A 221 -7.39 22.26 9.55
CA ASP A 221 -7.57 23.32 10.53
C ASP A 221 -8.83 23.08 11.39
N GLY A 222 -8.68 23.22 12.71
CA GLY A 222 -9.76 23.06 13.67
C GLY A 222 -10.15 21.61 14.00
N TRP A 223 -9.50 20.60 13.42
CA TRP A 223 -9.78 19.20 13.76
C TRP A 223 -9.17 18.77 15.09
N LEU A 224 -8.02 19.34 15.46
CA LEU A 224 -7.48 19.21 16.81
C LEU A 224 -8.15 20.23 17.72
N THR A 225 -8.72 19.79 18.83
CA THR A 225 -9.43 20.58 19.80
C THR A 225 -8.92 20.34 21.22
N GLU A 226 -9.34 21.14 22.19
CA GLU A 226 -8.97 20.95 23.60
C GLU A 226 -9.44 19.60 24.17
N VAL A 227 -10.47 18.99 23.56
CA VAL A 227 -10.99 17.68 23.98
C VAL A 227 -10.38 16.51 23.22
N THR A 228 -9.44 16.75 22.30
CA THR A 228 -8.72 15.68 21.61
C THR A 228 -7.82 14.93 22.58
N GLU A 229 -8.02 13.62 22.68
CA GLU A 229 -7.21 12.74 23.51
C GLU A 229 -5.90 12.38 22.80
N TRP A 230 -4.76 12.70 23.42
CA TRP A 230 -3.43 12.39 22.89
C TRP A 230 -2.76 11.27 23.69
N HIS A 231 -2.32 10.23 22.99
CA HIS A 231 -1.57 9.10 23.53
C HIS A 231 -0.27 8.94 22.77
N VAL A 232 0.79 9.65 23.20
CA VAL A 232 2.12 9.57 22.57
C VAL A 232 3.02 8.69 23.44
N ASN A 233 3.56 7.60 22.88
CA ASN A 233 4.35 6.61 23.58
C ASN A 233 3.77 6.26 24.97
N PRO A 234 2.50 5.81 25.05
CA PRO A 234 1.80 5.65 26.34
C PRO A 234 2.43 4.62 27.26
N THR A 235 3.26 3.72 26.75
CA THR A 235 4.02 2.76 27.54
C THR A 235 5.39 3.29 27.99
N GLY A 236 5.75 4.54 27.66
CA GLY A 236 7.03 5.16 27.96
C GLY A 236 8.06 4.96 26.85
N LYS A 237 9.23 4.39 27.19
CA LYS A 237 10.36 4.28 26.26
C LYS A 237 10.10 3.36 25.06
N PHE A 238 10.44 3.84 23.88
CA PHE A 238 10.42 3.06 22.64
C PHE A 238 11.75 3.26 21.89
N VAL A 239 12.83 2.69 22.43
CA VAL A 239 14.20 2.83 21.90
C VAL A 239 14.54 1.68 20.94
N ILE A 240 14.13 0.45 21.27
CA ILE A 240 14.32 -0.71 20.38
C ILE A 240 13.08 -0.82 19.49
N GLY A 241 13.28 -0.66 18.19
CA GLY A 241 12.21 -0.75 17.18
C GLY A 241 12.57 -1.67 16.04
N GLY A 242 11.63 -1.81 15.09
CA GLY A 242 11.79 -2.62 13.91
C GLY A 242 11.97 -4.11 14.20
N PRO A 243 12.65 -4.84 13.30
CA PRO A 243 12.80 -6.29 13.39
C PRO A 243 13.54 -6.80 14.64
N ASP A 244 14.26 -5.94 15.37
CA ASP A 244 14.82 -6.31 16.68
C ASP A 244 13.76 -6.33 17.78
N GLY A 245 12.75 -5.47 17.70
CA GLY A 245 11.66 -5.42 18.68
C GLY A 245 10.58 -6.48 18.44
N ASP A 246 10.24 -6.73 17.18
CA ASP A 246 9.21 -7.71 16.77
C ASP A 246 9.51 -8.23 15.36
N ALA A 247 9.07 -9.46 15.08
CA ALA A 247 9.27 -10.05 13.76
C ALA A 247 8.30 -9.45 12.71
N GLY A 248 8.81 -9.26 11.48
CA GLY A 248 8.05 -8.84 10.32
C GLY A 248 7.93 -9.89 9.25
N LEU A 249 6.89 -9.79 8.44
CA LEU A 249 6.65 -10.62 7.26
C LEU A 249 5.94 -9.82 6.18
N THR A 250 6.34 -10.03 4.92
CA THR A 250 5.66 -9.44 3.75
C THR A 250 4.17 -9.76 3.75
N GLY A 251 3.33 -8.76 3.48
CA GLY A 251 1.89 -8.94 3.31
C GLY A 251 1.09 -9.06 4.60
N ARG A 252 1.63 -8.63 5.75
CA ARG A 252 0.90 -8.62 7.04
C ARG A 252 0.23 -7.29 7.39
N LYS A 253 0.31 -6.28 6.51
CA LYS A 253 -0.29 -4.95 6.72
C LYS A 253 -1.27 -4.57 5.60
N ILE A 254 -1.96 -5.56 5.04
CA ILE A 254 -2.84 -5.41 3.87
C ILE A 254 -3.99 -4.42 4.07
N ILE A 255 -4.48 -4.27 5.30
CA ILE A 255 -5.54 -3.30 5.63
C ILE A 255 -4.96 -1.88 5.71
N VAL A 256 -3.75 -1.73 6.26
CA VAL A 256 -2.98 -0.47 6.24
C VAL A 256 -2.64 -0.06 4.81
N ASP A 257 -2.28 -1.01 3.96
CA ASP A 257 -1.94 -0.78 2.55
C ASP A 257 -3.12 -0.27 1.72
N THR A 258 -4.35 -0.52 2.16
CA THR A 258 -5.57 -0.25 1.41
C THR A 258 -6.44 0.83 2.06
N TYR A 259 -7.50 0.49 2.77
CA TYR A 259 -8.52 1.46 3.19
C TYR A 259 -8.71 1.57 4.70
N GLY A 260 -7.81 0.99 5.52
CA GLY A 260 -7.85 1.12 6.98
C GLY A 260 -9.12 0.57 7.63
N GLY A 261 -9.75 -0.44 7.02
CA GLY A 261 -10.98 -1.06 7.51
C GLY A 261 -12.27 -0.37 7.05
N ALA A 262 -12.20 0.70 6.25
CA ALA A 262 -13.39 1.39 5.73
C ALA A 262 -14.06 0.64 4.56
N ALA A 263 -13.38 -0.32 3.94
CA ALA A 263 -13.88 -1.15 2.85
C ALA A 263 -13.50 -2.61 3.05
N PRO A 264 -14.20 -3.55 2.38
CA PRO A 264 -13.79 -4.95 2.32
C PRO A 264 -12.39 -5.13 1.73
N HIS A 265 -11.78 -6.29 2.01
CA HIS A 265 -10.49 -6.71 1.45
C HIS A 265 -10.57 -8.14 0.96
N GLY A 266 -9.98 -8.45 -0.20
CA GLY A 266 -9.98 -9.80 -0.77
C GLY A 266 -8.97 -10.75 -0.15
N GLY A 267 -7.99 -10.24 0.62
CA GLY A 267 -6.97 -11.03 1.32
C GLY A 267 -5.62 -11.06 0.63
N GLY A 268 -5.52 -10.70 -0.67
CA GLY A 268 -4.27 -10.69 -1.42
C GLY A 268 -3.31 -9.57 -0.97
N ALA A 269 -2.06 -9.92 -0.68
CA ALA A 269 -0.99 -8.96 -0.43
C ALA A 269 -0.45 -8.40 -1.76
N PHE A 270 0.14 -7.20 -1.72
CA PHE A 270 0.69 -6.52 -2.90
C PHE A 270 2.19 -6.69 -3.02
N SER A 271 2.95 -6.32 -1.98
CA SER A 271 4.42 -6.26 -2.02
C SER A 271 5.04 -7.60 -2.40
N GLY A 272 6.10 -7.53 -3.19
CA GLY A 272 6.84 -8.69 -3.68
C GLY A 272 6.23 -9.41 -4.89
N LYS A 273 5.06 -8.97 -5.36
CA LYS A 273 4.35 -9.55 -6.51
C LYS A 273 4.49 -8.65 -7.75
N ASP A 274 4.94 -9.21 -8.87
CA ASP A 274 4.89 -8.53 -10.17
C ASP A 274 3.44 -8.32 -10.65
N PRO A 275 3.18 -7.39 -11.59
CA PRO A 275 1.83 -6.99 -11.97
C PRO A 275 1.03 -8.03 -12.76
N THR A 276 1.57 -9.22 -13.07
CA THR A 276 0.78 -10.33 -13.61
C THR A 276 -0.11 -10.97 -12.56
N LYS A 277 0.23 -10.79 -11.27
CA LYS A 277 -0.58 -11.27 -10.15
C LYS A 277 -1.77 -10.32 -9.95
N VAL A 278 -2.98 -10.85 -10.20
CA VAL A 278 -4.24 -10.09 -10.12
C VAL A 278 -4.52 -9.57 -8.70
N ASP A 279 -3.99 -10.21 -7.66
CA ASP A 279 -4.04 -9.70 -6.28
C ASP A 279 -3.57 -8.25 -6.20
N ARG A 280 -2.53 -7.89 -6.95
CA ARG A 280 -1.98 -6.54 -7.00
C ARG A 280 -2.63 -5.72 -8.12
N SER A 281 -2.52 -6.16 -9.37
CA SER A 281 -2.93 -5.37 -10.53
C SER A 281 -4.43 -5.10 -10.57
N ALA A 282 -5.27 -6.08 -10.26
CA ALA A 282 -6.72 -5.89 -10.25
C ALA A 282 -7.21 -5.12 -9.02
N ALA A 283 -6.51 -5.17 -7.88
CA ALA A 283 -6.79 -4.27 -6.75
C ALA A 283 -6.49 -2.80 -7.10
N TYR A 284 -5.41 -2.54 -7.85
CA TYR A 284 -5.10 -1.20 -8.35
C TYR A 284 -6.14 -0.73 -9.39
N ALA A 285 -6.55 -1.61 -10.31
CA ALA A 285 -7.61 -1.31 -11.27
C ALA A 285 -8.95 -1.04 -10.57
N ALA A 286 -9.29 -1.82 -9.56
CA ALA A 286 -10.50 -1.62 -8.77
C ALA A 286 -10.48 -0.27 -8.03
N ARG A 287 -9.33 0.13 -7.45
CA ARG A 287 -9.15 1.47 -6.87
C ARG A 287 -9.30 2.57 -7.90
N TYR A 288 -8.63 2.43 -9.05
CA TYR A 288 -8.69 3.39 -10.14
C TYR A 288 -10.13 3.64 -10.61
N LEU A 289 -10.88 2.58 -10.82
CA LEU A 289 -12.29 2.65 -11.23
C LEU A 289 -13.18 3.28 -10.16
N ALA A 290 -13.05 2.84 -8.89
CA ALA A 290 -13.82 3.40 -7.78
C ALA A 290 -13.55 4.91 -7.61
N LYS A 291 -12.28 5.33 -7.73
CA LYS A 291 -11.90 6.75 -7.66
C LYS A 291 -12.52 7.55 -8.80
N ASN A 292 -12.48 7.05 -10.04
CA ASN A 292 -13.07 7.71 -11.19
C ASN A 292 -14.61 7.78 -11.11
N ILE A 293 -15.29 6.78 -10.54
CA ILE A 293 -16.75 6.83 -10.29
C ILE A 293 -17.10 8.01 -9.37
N VAL A 294 -16.37 8.16 -8.25
CA VAL A 294 -16.62 9.25 -7.30
C VAL A 294 -16.19 10.60 -7.87
N ALA A 295 -15.04 10.68 -8.54
CA ALA A 295 -14.55 11.89 -9.20
C ALA A 295 -15.48 12.37 -10.34
N ALA A 296 -16.17 11.45 -11.03
CA ALA A 296 -17.20 11.77 -12.02
C ALA A 296 -18.49 12.33 -11.41
N GLY A 297 -18.63 12.35 -10.08
CA GLY A 297 -19.84 12.75 -9.38
C GLY A 297 -20.99 11.75 -9.50
N LEU A 298 -20.70 10.51 -9.89
CA LEU A 298 -21.71 9.45 -10.03
C LEU A 298 -22.17 8.91 -8.67
N ALA A 299 -21.34 9.05 -7.63
CA ALA A 299 -21.66 8.73 -6.25
C ALA A 299 -20.73 9.51 -5.31
N ASP A 300 -21.13 9.69 -4.04
CA ASP A 300 -20.25 10.21 -2.98
C ASP A 300 -19.29 9.14 -2.45
N ARG A 301 -19.67 7.86 -2.60
CA ARG A 301 -18.94 6.70 -2.14
C ARG A 301 -19.18 5.52 -3.09
N ALA A 302 -18.12 4.79 -3.41
CA ALA A 302 -18.21 3.62 -4.26
C ALA A 302 -17.29 2.50 -3.76
N THR A 303 -17.84 1.30 -3.61
CA THR A 303 -17.10 0.04 -3.50
C THR A 303 -17.22 -0.70 -4.82
N LEU A 304 -16.10 -1.18 -5.36
CA LEU A 304 -16.06 -2.00 -6.56
C LEU A 304 -15.36 -3.33 -6.23
N GLN A 305 -15.93 -4.45 -6.70
CA GLN A 305 -15.30 -5.77 -6.60
C GLN A 305 -15.05 -6.32 -8.00
N LEU A 306 -13.87 -6.86 -8.21
CA LEU A 306 -13.50 -7.71 -9.34
C LEU A 306 -13.23 -9.12 -8.84
N SER A 307 -13.60 -10.13 -9.63
CA SER A 307 -13.26 -11.53 -9.32
C SER A 307 -12.70 -12.24 -10.53
N TYR A 308 -11.69 -13.09 -10.29
CA TYR A 308 -11.01 -13.86 -11.33
C TYR A 308 -10.96 -15.34 -11.00
N ALA A 309 -10.87 -16.18 -12.04
CA ALA A 309 -10.53 -17.58 -11.94
C ALA A 309 -9.19 -17.83 -12.63
N ILE A 310 -8.40 -18.75 -12.09
CA ILE A 310 -7.11 -19.14 -12.67
C ILE A 310 -7.27 -19.53 -14.14
N GLY A 311 -6.39 -19.01 -15.00
CA GLY A 311 -6.37 -19.30 -16.44
C GLY A 311 -7.48 -18.64 -17.25
N VAL A 312 -8.34 -17.82 -16.64
CA VAL A 312 -9.42 -17.07 -17.32
C VAL A 312 -8.98 -15.61 -17.47
N SER A 313 -9.06 -15.06 -18.70
CA SER A 313 -8.60 -13.71 -19.00
C SER A 313 -9.56 -12.62 -18.50
N ARG A 314 -10.86 -12.85 -18.57
CA ARG A 314 -11.87 -11.86 -18.18
C ARG A 314 -12.32 -12.05 -16.73
N PRO A 315 -12.65 -10.96 -16.01
CA PRO A 315 -13.23 -11.11 -14.68
C PRO A 315 -14.55 -11.90 -14.75
N LEU A 316 -14.77 -12.76 -13.75
CA LEU A 316 -16.02 -13.52 -13.60
C LEU A 316 -17.19 -12.62 -13.24
N SER A 317 -16.92 -11.54 -12.50
CA SER A 317 -17.91 -10.56 -12.10
C SER A 317 -17.29 -9.19 -11.88
N ILE A 318 -18.10 -8.16 -12.14
CA ILE A 318 -17.89 -6.77 -11.74
C ILE A 318 -19.10 -6.42 -10.87
N TYR A 319 -18.85 -5.97 -9.65
CA TYR A 319 -19.87 -5.52 -8.72
C TYR A 319 -19.57 -4.10 -8.25
N VAL A 320 -20.59 -3.25 -8.22
CA VAL A 320 -20.50 -1.88 -7.72
C VAL A 320 -21.58 -1.65 -6.68
N ASP A 321 -21.18 -1.08 -5.54
CA ASP A 321 -22.09 -0.56 -4.52
C ASP A 321 -21.79 0.92 -4.25
N THR A 322 -22.73 1.78 -4.54
CA THR A 322 -22.65 3.23 -4.27
C THR A 322 -23.15 3.61 -2.88
N HIS A 323 -23.46 2.65 -2.02
CA HIS A 323 -23.92 2.86 -0.65
C HIS A 323 -25.15 3.79 -0.55
N GLY A 324 -26.01 3.75 -1.55
CA GLY A 324 -27.21 4.60 -1.63
C GLY A 324 -26.93 6.07 -1.98
N THR A 325 -25.70 6.40 -2.40
CA THR A 325 -25.32 7.77 -2.83
C THR A 325 -25.26 7.93 -4.35
N GLY A 326 -25.58 6.86 -5.11
CA GLY A 326 -25.50 6.83 -6.56
C GLY A 326 -26.51 7.76 -7.24
N GLN A 327 -26.06 8.46 -8.28
CA GLN A 327 -26.90 9.29 -9.15
C GLN A 327 -27.61 8.46 -10.22
N VAL A 328 -27.11 7.26 -10.50
CA VAL A 328 -27.67 6.27 -11.42
C VAL A 328 -27.65 4.88 -10.77
N ALA A 329 -28.35 3.91 -11.37
CA ALA A 329 -28.36 2.54 -10.86
C ALA A 329 -26.96 1.90 -10.89
N ASN A 330 -26.60 1.13 -9.86
CA ASN A 330 -25.31 0.43 -9.78
C ASN A 330 -25.04 -0.41 -11.03
N ALA A 331 -26.03 -1.13 -11.56
CA ALA A 331 -25.89 -1.93 -12.77
C ALA A 331 -25.53 -1.10 -14.02
N ALA A 332 -25.95 0.17 -14.11
CA ALA A 332 -25.53 1.06 -15.19
C ALA A 332 -24.04 1.41 -15.06
N ILE A 333 -23.55 1.66 -13.83
CA ILE A 333 -22.13 1.92 -13.56
C ILE A 333 -21.30 0.68 -13.87
N GLU A 334 -21.72 -0.53 -13.47
CA GLU A 334 -21.06 -1.80 -13.80
C GLU A 334 -20.92 -1.97 -15.32
N GLY A 335 -21.98 -1.70 -16.08
CA GLY A 335 -21.95 -1.72 -17.54
C GLY A 335 -21.02 -0.67 -18.15
N ALA A 336 -20.95 0.53 -17.58
CA ALA A 336 -20.04 1.58 -18.01
C ALA A 336 -18.58 1.19 -17.74
N VAL A 337 -18.26 0.70 -16.55
CA VAL A 337 -16.94 0.19 -16.17
C VAL A 337 -16.43 -0.86 -17.16
N ALA A 338 -17.28 -1.85 -17.51
CA ALA A 338 -16.90 -2.90 -18.47
C ALA A 338 -16.64 -2.39 -19.90
N ARG A 339 -17.15 -1.21 -20.25
CA ARG A 339 -16.93 -0.59 -21.56
C ARG A 339 -15.71 0.32 -21.64
N VAL A 340 -15.35 0.97 -20.51
CA VAL A 340 -14.30 2.00 -20.52
C VAL A 340 -12.90 1.46 -20.25
N MET A 341 -12.77 0.23 -19.75
CA MET A 341 -11.48 -0.37 -19.42
C MET A 341 -11.47 -1.88 -19.73
N ASP A 342 -10.40 -2.32 -20.39
CA ASP A 342 -10.13 -3.75 -20.53
C ASP A 342 -9.61 -4.29 -19.19
N LEU A 343 -10.41 -5.15 -18.57
CA LEU A 343 -10.13 -5.75 -17.27
C LEU A 343 -9.44 -7.13 -17.36
N THR A 344 -8.89 -7.49 -18.51
CA THR A 344 -7.97 -8.63 -18.58
C THR A 344 -6.68 -8.29 -17.83
N PRO A 345 -5.92 -9.28 -17.29
CA PRO A 345 -4.65 -9.01 -16.62
C PRO A 345 -3.69 -8.17 -17.47
N ARG A 346 -3.59 -8.46 -18.76
CA ARG A 346 -2.79 -7.67 -19.70
C ARG A 346 -3.35 -6.26 -19.89
N GLY A 347 -4.67 -6.13 -20.14
CA GLY A 347 -5.32 -4.84 -20.32
C GLY A 347 -5.11 -3.90 -19.13
N ILE A 348 -5.17 -4.42 -17.91
CA ILE A 348 -4.88 -3.67 -16.69
C ILE A 348 -3.42 -3.19 -16.66
N ARG A 349 -2.45 -4.10 -16.92
CA ARG A 349 -1.03 -3.74 -16.89
C ARG A 349 -0.67 -2.67 -17.92
N GLU A 350 -1.19 -2.81 -19.13
CA GLU A 350 -0.98 -1.85 -20.22
C GLU A 350 -1.63 -0.49 -19.91
N HIS A 351 -2.91 -0.49 -19.51
CA HIS A 351 -3.65 0.74 -19.20
C HIS A 351 -3.00 1.53 -18.05
N LEU A 352 -2.65 0.86 -16.95
CA LEU A 352 -2.03 1.49 -15.78
C LEU A 352 -0.50 1.56 -15.87
N GLN A 353 0.11 1.03 -16.95
CA GLN A 353 1.56 1.04 -17.19
C GLN A 353 2.35 0.41 -16.02
N LEU A 354 1.93 -0.77 -15.56
CA LEU A 354 2.45 -1.40 -14.35
C LEU A 354 3.79 -2.12 -14.54
N ASN A 355 4.23 -2.41 -15.76
CA ASN A 355 5.49 -3.11 -16.04
C ASN A 355 6.70 -2.14 -15.93
N ARG A 356 6.86 -1.52 -14.76
CA ARG A 356 7.89 -0.51 -14.45
C ARG A 356 8.38 -0.66 -13.02
N PRO A 357 9.61 -0.19 -12.68
CA PRO A 357 10.13 -0.20 -11.32
C PRO A 357 9.54 0.96 -10.49
N ILE A 358 8.30 0.80 -10.05
CA ILE A 358 7.50 1.82 -9.35
C ILE A 358 7.01 1.37 -7.97
N TYR A 359 7.40 0.19 -7.51
CA TYR A 359 6.74 -0.51 -6.41
C TYR A 359 7.36 -0.26 -5.04
N GLN A 360 8.68 -0.15 -4.89
CA GLN A 360 9.32 0.07 -3.59
C GLN A 360 8.75 1.28 -2.85
N ARG A 361 8.43 2.36 -3.57
CA ARG A 361 7.83 3.59 -3.01
C ARG A 361 6.39 3.42 -2.56
N THR A 362 5.70 2.36 -3.01
CA THR A 362 4.31 2.08 -2.65
C THR A 362 4.19 1.27 -1.36
N ALA A 363 5.25 0.58 -0.96
CA ALA A 363 5.25 -0.38 0.14
C ALA A 363 5.07 0.23 1.53
N ALA A 364 5.06 1.56 1.68
CA ALA A 364 4.79 2.25 2.93
C ALA A 364 3.87 3.47 2.73
N TYR A 365 3.15 3.83 3.78
CA TYR A 365 2.23 4.99 3.81
C TYR A 365 1.05 4.88 2.85
N GLY A 366 0.58 3.66 2.58
CA GLY A 366 -0.56 3.34 1.74
C GLY A 366 -0.24 3.25 0.24
N HIS A 367 -0.83 2.24 -0.42
CA HIS A 367 -0.79 2.10 -1.89
C HIS A 367 -1.80 3.03 -2.56
N PHE A 368 -2.79 3.54 -1.81
CA PHE A 368 -3.86 4.40 -2.29
C PHE A 368 -3.84 5.77 -1.61
N GLY A 369 -4.47 6.76 -2.26
CA GLY A 369 -4.54 8.13 -1.76
C GLY A 369 -3.24 8.93 -1.94
N ARG A 370 -2.43 8.56 -2.92
CA ARG A 370 -1.20 9.25 -3.32
C ARG A 370 -1.43 10.07 -4.60
N GLU A 371 -0.52 10.99 -4.87
CA GLU A 371 -0.52 11.68 -6.17
C GLU A 371 0.21 10.84 -7.23
N PRO A 372 -0.28 10.78 -8.48
CA PRO A 372 0.43 10.12 -9.56
C PRO A 372 1.79 10.77 -9.84
N ASP A 373 2.85 9.97 -9.91
CA ASP A 373 4.19 10.44 -10.23
C ASP A 373 4.41 10.58 -11.74
N ALA A 374 5.29 11.47 -12.14
CA ALA A 374 5.61 11.71 -13.55
C ALA A 374 6.25 10.49 -14.26
N ASP A 375 6.90 9.60 -13.52
CA ASP A 375 7.51 8.36 -14.02
C ASP A 375 6.56 7.16 -14.06
N GLY A 376 5.28 7.37 -13.70
CA GLY A 376 4.21 6.36 -13.73
C GLY A 376 3.89 5.72 -12.38
N GLY A 377 4.57 6.09 -11.30
CA GLY A 377 4.19 5.69 -9.96
C GLY A 377 2.77 6.14 -9.63
N PHE A 378 2.03 5.32 -8.88
CA PHE A 378 0.63 5.57 -8.50
C PHE A 378 -0.30 5.92 -9.68
N SER A 379 -0.07 5.34 -10.87
CA SER A 379 -0.88 5.60 -12.07
C SER A 379 -2.37 5.29 -11.85
N TRP A 380 -2.71 4.40 -10.95
CA TRP A 380 -4.07 4.05 -10.53
C TRP A 380 -4.77 5.13 -9.70
N GLU A 381 -4.10 6.21 -9.39
CA GLU A 381 -4.68 7.38 -8.72
C GLU A 381 -5.11 8.49 -9.70
N LYS A 382 -4.95 8.30 -11.01
CA LYS A 382 -5.46 9.24 -12.03
C LYS A 382 -6.98 9.25 -12.07
N THR A 383 -7.55 10.38 -12.51
CA THR A 383 -9.00 10.59 -12.68
C THR A 383 -9.37 10.84 -14.13
N ASP A 384 -8.66 10.23 -15.06
CA ASP A 384 -8.75 10.44 -16.50
C ASP A 384 -9.85 9.63 -17.21
N LEU A 385 -10.59 8.75 -16.49
CA LEU A 385 -11.79 8.07 -17.01
C LEU A 385 -13.09 8.83 -16.76
N VAL A 386 -13.09 9.97 -16.09
CA VAL A 386 -14.30 10.71 -15.71
C VAL A 386 -15.23 10.96 -16.91
N GLU A 387 -14.72 11.51 -18.00
CA GLU A 387 -15.55 11.81 -19.17
C GLU A 387 -15.97 10.54 -19.94
N ALA A 388 -15.10 9.52 -19.98
CA ALA A 388 -15.45 8.24 -20.60
C ALA A 388 -16.57 7.51 -19.84
N LEU A 389 -16.52 7.53 -18.50
CA LEU A 389 -17.58 6.95 -17.66
C LEU A 389 -18.92 7.66 -17.87
N LYS A 390 -18.93 8.99 -17.89
CA LYS A 390 -20.15 9.77 -18.15
C LYS A 390 -20.74 9.49 -19.54
N ALA A 391 -19.88 9.36 -20.55
CA ALA A 391 -20.31 9.08 -21.91
C ALA A 391 -20.79 7.63 -22.10
N ALA A 392 -20.38 6.72 -21.23
CA ALA A 392 -20.74 5.30 -21.26
C ALA A 392 -22.06 5.00 -20.51
N LEU A 393 -22.63 5.94 -19.77
CA LEU A 393 -23.93 5.81 -19.09
C LEU A 393 -25.09 6.19 -19.99
#